data_99cc312a07c7e6896b1341f9998193d9
#
_entry.id   99cc312a07c7e6896b1341f9998193d9
#
_cell.length_a   1.000
_cell.length_b   1.000
_cell.length_c   1.000
_cell.angle_alpha   90.00
_cell.angle_beta   90.00
_cell.angle_gamma   90.00
#
_symmetry.space_group_name_H-M   'P 1'
#
loop_
_entity.id
_entity.type
_entity.pdbx_description
1 polymer ?
#
loop_
_entity_poly.entity_id
_entity_poly.type
_entity_poly.pdbx_seq_one_letter_code
_entity_poly.pdbx_strand_id
1 'polypeptide(L)'
;MPAPFQHLDHIAIVVRDTDEALAFYRDRLGLPLLFSQVMPDAPIRLTHLDAGGGVHLQLVQPLRADHPLTVWLAQHGEGLQHLCFKVPSVDDAMKTLPGLGLPLRDKAPRCGPNGRASAFLDPAATRGVQLEITSDPRAD
;
A
#
# COMPACT_ATOMS: atom_id res chain seq x y z
N MET A 1 -8.13 -12.85 21.17
CA MET A 1 -7.13 -11.77 21.07
C MET A 1 -7.46 -10.92 19.87
N PRO A 2 -7.53 -9.60 20.03
CA PRO A 2 -7.72 -8.74 18.88
C PRO A 2 -6.51 -8.80 17.95
N ALA A 3 -6.75 -8.60 16.66
CA ALA A 3 -5.68 -8.46 15.69
C ALA A 3 -4.90 -7.16 15.98
N PRO A 4 -3.62 -7.07 15.54
CA PRO A 4 -2.76 -5.94 15.89
C PRO A 4 -3.03 -4.67 15.08
N PHE A 5 -4.14 -4.57 14.38
CA PHE A 5 -4.45 -3.42 13.53
C PHE A 5 -4.75 -2.18 14.37
N GLN A 6 -4.05 -1.10 14.10
CA GLN A 6 -4.23 0.17 14.83
C GLN A 6 -5.21 1.11 14.12
N HIS A 7 -4.94 1.39 12.85
CA HIS A 7 -5.80 2.26 12.05
C HIS A 7 -5.51 2.07 10.57
N LEU A 8 -6.37 2.59 9.73
CA LEU A 8 -6.16 2.62 8.29
C LEU A 8 -5.01 3.60 7.98
N ASP A 9 -3.95 3.12 7.35
CA ASP A 9 -2.79 3.92 7.01
C ASP A 9 -2.97 4.61 5.66
N HIS A 10 -3.32 3.83 4.65
CA HIS A 10 -3.56 4.40 3.32
C HIS A 10 -4.49 3.53 2.48
N ILE A 11 -5.02 4.16 1.43
CA ILE A 11 -5.81 3.52 0.39
C ILE A 11 -5.01 3.66 -0.90
N ALA A 12 -4.71 2.54 -1.55
CA ALA A 12 -3.89 2.54 -2.76
C ALA A 12 -4.75 2.54 -4.02
N ILE A 13 -4.41 3.44 -4.93
CA ILE A 13 -5.05 3.59 -6.22
C ILE A 13 -3.97 3.42 -7.28
N VAL A 14 -4.14 2.45 -8.19
CA VAL A 14 -3.20 2.24 -9.28
C VAL A 14 -3.56 3.17 -10.42
N VAL A 15 -2.56 3.89 -10.93
CA VAL A 15 -2.71 4.88 -11.99
C VAL A 15 -1.70 4.62 -13.11
N ARG A 16 -2.06 5.05 -14.33
CA ARG A 16 -1.16 4.93 -15.48
C ARG A 16 -0.08 5.98 -15.48
N ASP A 17 -0.41 7.18 -14.99
CA ASP A 17 0.50 8.32 -14.98
C ASP A 17 0.25 9.14 -13.74
N THR A 18 1.26 9.26 -12.88
CA THR A 18 1.13 9.97 -11.60
C THR A 18 0.85 11.45 -11.80
N ASP A 19 1.51 12.09 -12.76
CA ASP A 19 1.35 13.54 -12.95
C ASP A 19 -0.05 13.88 -13.46
N GLU A 20 -0.63 13.05 -14.33
CA GLU A 20 -2.02 13.19 -14.74
C GLU A 20 -2.98 12.96 -13.56
N ALA A 21 -2.70 11.96 -12.72
CA ALA A 21 -3.52 11.70 -11.55
C ALA A 21 -3.46 12.86 -10.55
N LEU A 22 -2.30 13.49 -10.38
CA LEU A 22 -2.16 14.64 -9.49
C LEU A 22 -2.99 15.84 -9.97
N ALA A 23 -3.15 16.01 -11.26
CA ALA A 23 -4.03 17.06 -11.79
C ALA A 23 -5.47 16.89 -11.29
N PHE A 24 -5.90 15.66 -11.05
CA PHE A 24 -7.20 15.37 -10.48
C PHE A 24 -7.18 15.41 -8.95
N TYR A 25 -6.38 14.57 -8.31
CA TYR A 25 -6.45 14.39 -6.85
C TYR A 25 -5.91 15.60 -6.07
N ARG A 26 -4.81 16.18 -6.52
CA ARG A 26 -4.23 17.36 -5.87
C ARG A 26 -4.91 18.64 -6.32
N ASP A 27 -4.98 18.85 -7.64
CA ASP A 27 -5.36 20.16 -8.17
C ASP A 27 -6.87 20.37 -8.19
N ARG A 28 -7.66 19.34 -8.52
CA ARG A 28 -9.12 19.46 -8.54
C ARG A 28 -9.77 19.10 -7.22
N LEU A 29 -9.34 18.03 -6.56
CA LEU A 29 -9.90 17.65 -5.26
C LEU A 29 -9.25 18.40 -4.10
N GLY A 30 -8.09 19.01 -4.31
CA GLY A 30 -7.43 19.81 -3.28
C GLY A 30 -6.71 19.00 -2.22
N LEU A 31 -6.35 17.73 -2.48
CA LEU A 31 -5.65 16.92 -1.50
C LEU A 31 -4.16 17.31 -1.50
N PRO A 32 -3.59 17.69 -0.33
CA PRO A 32 -2.20 18.08 -0.28
C PRO A 32 -1.26 16.94 -0.63
N LEU A 33 -0.27 17.22 -1.47
CA LEU A 33 0.80 16.27 -1.80
C LEU A 33 1.77 16.19 -0.62
N LEU A 34 2.01 14.99 -0.12
CA LEU A 34 2.93 14.76 0.99
C LEU A 34 4.32 14.37 0.50
N PHE A 35 4.40 13.39 -0.42
CA PHE A 35 5.68 13.00 -1.03
C PHE A 35 5.43 12.16 -2.28
N SER A 36 6.48 12.03 -3.10
CA SER A 36 6.49 11.14 -4.25
C SER A 36 7.87 10.49 -4.33
N GLN A 37 7.92 9.17 -4.51
CA GLN A 37 9.15 8.41 -4.40
C GLN A 37 9.15 7.25 -5.39
N VAL A 38 10.25 7.08 -6.11
CA VAL A 38 10.45 5.90 -6.95
C VAL A 38 11.11 4.82 -6.10
N MET A 39 10.50 3.63 -6.10
CA MET A 39 11.04 2.47 -5.39
C MET A 39 11.90 1.68 -6.38
N PRO A 40 13.24 1.69 -6.23
CA PRO A 40 14.12 1.09 -7.24
C PRO A 40 13.94 -0.42 -7.38
N ASP A 41 13.69 -1.13 -6.28
CA ASP A 41 13.59 -2.58 -6.29
C ASP A 41 12.26 -3.09 -6.82
N ALA A 42 11.23 -2.26 -6.80
CA ALA A 42 9.88 -2.66 -7.19
C ALA A 42 9.41 -2.01 -8.49
N PRO A 43 10.24 -1.35 -9.25
CA PRO A 43 10.06 -0.30 -10.27
C PRO A 43 8.64 0.30 -10.30
N ILE A 44 8.28 0.95 -9.19
CA ILE A 44 7.03 1.70 -9.06
C ILE A 44 7.31 3.09 -8.52
N ARG A 45 6.44 4.02 -8.86
CA ARG A 45 6.42 5.35 -8.25
C ARG A 45 5.25 5.40 -7.28
N LEU A 46 5.55 5.72 -6.02
CA LEU A 46 4.56 5.87 -4.96
C LEU A 46 4.41 7.36 -4.62
N THR A 47 3.17 7.84 -4.61
CA THR A 47 2.86 9.22 -4.32
C THR A 47 1.77 9.26 -3.25
N HIS A 48 2.04 9.92 -2.14
CA HIS A 48 1.11 10.02 -1.04
C HIS A 48 0.50 11.40 -0.97
N LEU A 49 -0.83 11.44 -0.81
CA LEU A 49 -1.62 12.64 -0.61
C LEU A 49 -2.31 12.54 0.74
N ASP A 50 -2.49 13.68 1.40
CA ASP A 50 -3.21 13.74 2.68
C ASP A 50 -4.72 13.66 2.41
N ALA A 51 -5.34 12.58 2.88
CA ALA A 51 -6.80 12.42 2.77
C ALA A 51 -7.54 12.91 4.02
N GLY A 52 -6.79 13.43 5.01
CA GLY A 52 -7.34 13.86 6.29
C GLY A 52 -7.38 12.74 7.32
N GLY A 53 -7.47 13.12 8.59
CA GLY A 53 -7.57 12.15 9.69
C GLY A 53 -6.39 11.20 9.84
N GLY A 54 -5.24 11.54 9.29
CA GLY A 54 -4.06 10.67 9.31
C GLY A 54 -4.05 9.59 8.24
N VAL A 55 -5.03 9.56 7.35
CA VAL A 55 -5.11 8.60 6.25
C VAL A 55 -4.53 9.21 4.98
N HIS A 56 -3.73 8.43 4.26
CA HIS A 56 -3.18 8.86 2.98
C HIS A 56 -3.93 8.20 1.82
N LEU A 57 -4.04 8.89 0.69
CA LEU A 57 -4.24 8.24 -0.60
C LEU A 57 -2.86 7.96 -1.18
N GLN A 58 -2.63 6.71 -1.59
CA GLN A 58 -1.38 6.32 -2.24
C GLN A 58 -1.67 6.08 -3.73
N LEU A 59 -1.05 6.89 -4.58
CA LEU A 59 -1.08 6.65 -6.01
C LEU A 59 0.09 5.75 -6.36
N VAL A 60 -0.18 4.66 -7.06
CA VAL A 60 0.84 3.66 -7.43
C VAL A 60 0.94 3.61 -8.94
N GLN A 61 2.09 3.98 -9.47
CA GLN A 61 2.34 3.90 -10.91
C GLN A 61 3.42 2.84 -11.18
N PRO A 62 3.08 1.74 -11.87
CA PRO A 62 4.11 0.80 -12.34
C PRO A 62 4.94 1.44 -13.44
N LEU A 63 6.26 1.25 -13.40
CA LEU A 63 7.20 1.90 -14.31
C LEU A 63 7.75 0.96 -15.39
N ARG A 64 7.32 -0.32 -15.39
CA ARG A 64 7.76 -1.31 -16.37
C ARG A 64 6.56 -2.04 -16.95
N ALA A 65 6.65 -2.36 -18.23
CA ALA A 65 5.57 -3.07 -18.93
C ALA A 65 5.32 -4.48 -18.37
N ASP A 66 6.35 -5.13 -17.83
CA ASP A 66 6.26 -6.48 -17.28
C ASP A 66 5.91 -6.52 -15.78
N HIS A 67 5.68 -5.36 -15.16
CA HIS A 67 5.30 -5.32 -13.76
C HIS A 67 3.87 -5.87 -13.56
N PRO A 68 3.61 -6.64 -12.49
CA PRO A 68 2.27 -7.18 -12.24
C PRO A 68 1.17 -6.12 -12.19
N LEU A 69 1.46 -4.92 -11.70
CA LEU A 69 0.47 -3.83 -11.67
C LEU A 69 0.18 -3.26 -13.05
N THR A 70 1.10 -3.35 -13.99
CA THR A 70 0.82 -2.98 -15.38
C THR A 70 -0.20 -3.94 -15.99
N VAL A 71 -0.07 -5.23 -15.71
CA VAL A 71 -1.05 -6.25 -16.11
C VAL A 71 -2.39 -5.97 -15.44
N TRP A 72 -2.37 -5.66 -14.15
CA TRP A 72 -3.58 -5.33 -13.40
C TRP A 72 -4.32 -4.13 -14.02
N LEU A 73 -3.58 -3.07 -14.39
CA LEU A 73 -4.14 -1.90 -15.07
C LEU A 73 -4.81 -2.26 -16.40
N ALA A 74 -4.18 -3.14 -17.16
CA ALA A 74 -4.75 -3.59 -18.45
C ALA A 74 -6.06 -4.34 -18.26
N GLN A 75 -6.20 -5.08 -17.16
CA GLN A 75 -7.38 -5.88 -16.88
C GLN A 75 -8.49 -5.09 -16.19
N HIS A 76 -8.15 -4.18 -15.27
CA HIS A 76 -9.12 -3.50 -14.40
C HIS A 76 -9.27 -2.00 -14.71
N GLY A 77 -8.31 -1.39 -15.41
CA GLY A 77 -8.25 0.06 -15.51
C GLY A 77 -7.69 0.70 -14.23
N GLU A 78 -7.64 2.01 -14.20
CA GLU A 78 -7.24 2.74 -13.00
C GLU A 78 -8.28 2.59 -11.89
N GLY A 79 -7.84 2.49 -10.65
CA GLY A 79 -8.78 2.43 -9.53
C GLY A 79 -8.18 1.85 -8.27
N LEU A 80 -9.07 1.58 -7.31
CA LEU A 80 -8.73 1.04 -6.00
C LEU A 80 -8.07 -0.32 -6.13
N GLN A 81 -6.95 -0.52 -5.46
CA GLN A 81 -6.19 -1.76 -5.55
C GLN A 81 -6.03 -2.43 -4.19
N HIS A 82 -5.70 -1.68 -3.14
CA HIS A 82 -5.60 -2.27 -1.81
C HIS A 82 -5.85 -1.25 -0.70
N LEU A 83 -6.09 -1.78 0.50
CA LEU A 83 -6.13 -1.03 1.75
C LEU A 83 -4.91 -1.43 2.57
N CYS A 84 -4.35 -0.50 3.31
CA CYS A 84 -3.22 -0.77 4.19
C CYS A 84 -3.54 -0.35 5.61
N PHE A 85 -3.37 -1.26 6.57
CA PHE A 85 -3.53 -0.98 8.00
C PHE A 85 -2.17 -0.86 8.66
N LYS A 86 -2.08 0.07 9.60
CA LYS A 86 -0.89 0.20 10.42
C LYS A 86 -0.92 -0.81 11.56
N VAL A 87 0.25 -1.42 11.82
CA VAL A 87 0.48 -2.33 12.94
C VAL A 87 1.74 -1.86 13.69
N PRO A 88 1.92 -2.25 14.96
CA PRO A 88 3.13 -1.86 15.71
C PRO A 88 4.41 -2.41 15.09
N SER A 89 4.38 -3.64 14.56
CA SER A 89 5.51 -4.31 13.94
C SER A 89 5.02 -5.30 12.91
N VAL A 90 5.45 -5.13 11.66
CA VAL A 90 5.11 -6.08 10.60
C VAL A 90 5.74 -7.45 10.89
N ASP A 91 6.98 -7.49 11.38
CA ASP A 91 7.62 -8.76 11.75
C ASP A 91 6.79 -9.55 12.77
N ASP A 92 6.34 -8.87 13.82
CA ASP A 92 5.54 -9.53 14.86
C ASP A 92 4.16 -9.93 14.33
N ALA A 93 3.53 -9.08 13.54
CA ALA A 93 2.22 -9.38 12.94
C ALA A 93 2.29 -10.60 12.02
N MET A 94 3.37 -10.73 11.25
CA MET A 94 3.55 -11.89 10.37
C MET A 94 3.68 -13.21 11.14
N LYS A 95 4.12 -13.14 12.40
CA LYS A 95 4.20 -14.32 13.27
C LYS A 95 2.87 -14.65 13.93
N THR A 96 2.06 -13.65 14.24
CA THR A 96 0.82 -13.84 15.02
C THR A 96 -0.42 -13.97 14.17
N LEU A 97 -0.51 -13.28 13.04
CA LEU A 97 -1.71 -13.27 12.21
C LEU A 97 -2.13 -14.65 11.69
N PRO A 98 -1.21 -15.55 11.25
CA PRO A 98 -1.63 -16.89 10.81
C PRO A 98 -2.40 -17.66 11.87
N GLY A 99 -2.03 -17.52 13.15
CA GLY A 99 -2.75 -18.16 14.26
C GLY A 99 -4.16 -17.61 14.47
N LEU A 100 -4.47 -16.46 13.89
CA LEU A 100 -5.80 -15.84 13.93
C LEU A 100 -6.60 -16.13 12.65
N GLY A 101 -6.13 -17.04 11.80
CA GLY A 101 -6.78 -17.33 10.53
C GLY A 101 -6.48 -16.33 9.43
N LEU A 102 -5.41 -15.57 9.57
CA LEU A 102 -5.01 -14.51 8.63
C LEU A 102 -3.60 -14.77 8.08
N PRO A 103 -3.43 -15.76 7.21
CA PRO A 103 -2.11 -16.03 6.64
C PRO A 103 -1.64 -14.90 5.73
N LEU A 104 -0.32 -14.75 5.64
CA LEU A 104 0.32 -13.75 4.79
C LEU A 104 0.56 -14.33 3.40
N ARG A 105 0.39 -13.50 2.37
CA ARG A 105 0.83 -13.82 1.01
C ARG A 105 2.35 -13.74 0.92
N ASP A 106 2.94 -12.72 1.54
CA ASP A 106 4.38 -12.52 1.53
C ASP A 106 5.04 -13.40 2.60
N LYS A 107 6.23 -13.93 2.29
CA LYS A 107 6.98 -14.79 3.21
C LYS A 107 7.87 -13.98 4.15
N ALA A 108 8.20 -12.75 3.76
CA ALA A 108 9.04 -11.84 4.52
C ALA A 108 8.56 -10.42 4.30
N PRO A 109 8.87 -9.49 5.23
CA PRO A 109 8.53 -8.08 5.04
C PRO A 109 9.22 -7.51 3.81
N ARG A 110 8.51 -6.61 3.12
CA ARG A 110 9.07 -5.82 2.03
C ARG A 110 9.43 -4.43 2.55
N CYS A 111 10.39 -3.79 1.89
CA CYS A 111 10.74 -2.40 2.19
C CYS A 111 9.77 -1.48 1.43
N GLY A 112 9.03 -0.68 2.18
CA GLY A 112 8.14 0.33 1.64
C GLY A 112 8.78 1.71 1.62
N PRO A 113 8.01 2.76 1.28
CA PRO A 113 8.53 4.12 1.24
C PRO A 113 8.99 4.57 2.62
N ASN A 114 10.03 5.40 2.65
CA ASN A 114 10.60 5.98 3.88
C ASN A 114 11.09 4.93 4.88
N GLY A 115 11.54 3.77 4.40
CA GLY A 115 12.11 2.71 5.24
C GLY A 115 11.07 1.92 6.03
N ARG A 116 9.79 2.08 5.74
CA ARG A 116 8.72 1.34 6.42
C ARG A 116 8.70 -0.12 5.96
N ALA A 117 8.32 -1.02 6.86
CA ALA A 117 8.10 -2.42 6.52
C ALA A 117 6.65 -2.60 6.06
N SER A 118 6.43 -3.53 5.15
CA SER A 118 5.08 -3.86 4.67
C SER A 118 4.97 -5.32 4.26
N ALA A 119 3.74 -5.84 4.28
CA ALA A 119 3.43 -7.18 3.80
C ALA A 119 1.95 -7.27 3.46
N PHE A 120 1.61 -8.16 2.52
CA PHE A 120 0.22 -8.41 2.17
C PHE A 120 -0.30 -9.68 2.84
N LEU A 121 -1.55 -9.61 3.30
CA LEU A 121 -2.31 -10.80 3.69
C LEU A 121 -2.70 -11.59 2.44
N ASP A 122 -3.00 -12.87 2.63
CA ASP A 122 -3.52 -13.72 1.55
C ASP A 122 -4.96 -13.30 1.24
N PRO A 123 -5.28 -12.85 0.01
CA PRO A 123 -6.63 -12.42 -0.33
C PRO A 123 -7.69 -13.52 -0.16
N ALA A 124 -7.30 -14.80 -0.23
CA ALA A 124 -8.22 -15.91 0.00
C ALA A 124 -8.77 -15.89 1.43
N ALA A 125 -7.99 -15.37 2.38
CA ALA A 125 -8.42 -15.28 3.78
C ALA A 125 -9.14 -13.97 4.10
N THR A 126 -9.10 -12.97 3.19
CA THR A 126 -9.66 -11.64 3.40
C THR A 126 -10.81 -11.33 2.44
N ARG A 127 -11.53 -12.37 2.02
CA ARG A 127 -12.69 -12.27 1.15
C ARG A 127 -12.41 -11.62 -0.21
N GLY A 128 -11.21 -11.82 -0.73
CA GLY A 128 -10.80 -11.29 -2.02
C GLY A 128 -10.31 -9.86 -2.01
N VAL A 129 -10.37 -9.18 -0.86
CA VAL A 129 -9.85 -7.82 -0.73
C VAL A 129 -8.35 -7.87 -0.48
N GLN A 130 -7.57 -7.09 -1.20
CA GLN A 130 -6.14 -7.01 -0.96
C GLN A 130 -5.89 -6.11 0.24
N LEU A 131 -5.42 -6.70 1.33
CA LEU A 131 -5.10 -6.01 2.58
C LEU A 131 -3.60 -6.06 2.83
N GLU A 132 -3.02 -4.89 3.05
CA GLU A 132 -1.61 -4.73 3.38
C GLU A 132 -1.48 -4.29 4.83
N ILE A 133 -0.37 -4.64 5.47
CA ILE A 133 0.02 -4.09 6.77
C ILE A 133 1.32 -3.34 6.62
N THR A 134 1.51 -2.32 7.46
CA THR A 134 2.72 -1.52 7.46
C THR A 134 3.08 -1.10 8.88
N SER A 135 4.36 -0.93 9.14
CA SER A 135 4.86 -0.39 10.40
C SER A 135 5.98 0.61 10.15
N ASP A 136 6.20 1.50 11.12
CA ASP A 136 7.26 2.49 11.03
C ASP A 136 8.63 1.81 10.95
N PRO A 137 9.68 2.52 10.44
CA PRO A 137 11.03 1.99 10.46
C PRO A 137 11.44 1.61 11.88
N ARG A 138 12.23 0.52 12.01
CA ARG A 138 12.75 0.13 13.30
C ARG A 138 13.65 1.24 13.85
N ALA A 139 13.48 1.52 15.14
CA ALA A 139 14.43 2.33 15.86
C ALA A 139 15.66 1.46 16.16
N ASP A 140 16.81 1.86 15.63
CA ASP A 140 18.07 1.19 15.92
C ASP A 140 18.66 1.68 17.23
#